data_5a4764ac589713d6a3813d90acb736be
#
_entry.id   5a4764ac589713d6a3813d90acb736be
#
_cell.length_a   1.000
_cell.length_b   1.000
_cell.length_c   1.000
_cell.angle_alpha   90.00
_cell.angle_beta   90.00
_cell.angle_gamma   90.00
#
_symmetry.space_group_name_H-M   'P 1'
#
loop_
_entity.id
_entity.type
_entity.pdbx_description
1 polymer ?
#
loop_
_entity_poly.entity_id
_entity_poly.type
_entity_poly.pdbx_seq_one_letter_code
_entity_poly.pdbx_strand_id
1 'polypeptide(L)'
;MKNRLFILTLFLIIISCKAQVIGTLEQFEECSKRPNRDQDGCPDLENITYVKDTNNRLDQFVGTWKGSANGKQYEVKLEKKINYKDDPSDVRSFDRIIGRILIKDSSGNIIYNSMNKSDKDTYFFGDNFQNRSYLMYFVGNYNCLEAGNVFIETRINNPNEMKLFYSQDKDGILNPAKCPNFSTYVPFLPTQTMILTKQ
;
A
#
# COMPACT_ATOMS: atom_id res chain seq x y z
N MET A 1 -30.98 44.10 18.14
CA MET A 1 -29.95 43.24 18.77
C MET A 1 -29.95 41.79 18.23
N LYS A 2 -31.11 41.15 17.93
CA LYS A 2 -31.20 39.77 17.41
C LYS A 2 -30.40 39.53 16.10
N ASN A 3 -30.44 40.46 15.15
CA ASN A 3 -29.74 40.29 13.85
C ASN A 3 -28.21 40.37 13.96
N ARG A 4 -27.67 41.13 14.94
CA ARG A 4 -26.21 41.18 15.15
C ARG A 4 -25.66 39.93 15.76
N LEU A 5 -26.46 39.27 16.62
CA LEU A 5 -26.08 37.99 17.22
C LEU A 5 -26.04 36.87 16.20
N PHE A 6 -27.01 36.88 15.24
CA PHE A 6 -27.08 35.91 14.16
C PHE A 6 -25.90 36.02 13.17
N ILE A 7 -25.48 37.26 12.85
CA ILE A 7 -24.29 37.51 12.02
C ILE A 7 -22.99 37.05 12.71
N LEU A 8 -22.90 37.27 14.02
CA LEU A 8 -21.71 36.85 14.78
C LEU A 8 -21.59 35.31 14.86
N THR A 9 -22.70 34.59 15.04
CA THR A 9 -22.75 33.12 15.03
C THR A 9 -22.43 32.56 13.65
N LEU A 10 -22.91 33.17 12.58
CA LEU A 10 -22.57 32.79 11.21
C LEU A 10 -21.08 32.96 10.90
N PHE A 11 -20.46 34.02 11.42
CA PHE A 11 -19.03 34.29 11.25
C PHE A 11 -18.14 33.28 12.02
N LEU A 12 -18.59 32.82 13.19
CA LEU A 12 -17.88 31.81 14.00
C LEU A 12 -17.89 30.42 13.35
N ILE A 13 -18.92 30.07 12.57
CA ILE A 13 -19.03 28.79 11.87
C ILE A 13 -18.01 28.72 10.69
N ILE A 14 -17.70 29.86 10.07
CA ILE A 14 -16.80 29.92 8.93
C ILE A 14 -15.32 29.71 9.36
N ILE A 15 -14.97 30.05 10.59
CA ILE A 15 -13.58 29.99 11.09
C ILE A 15 -13.14 28.56 11.49
N SER A 16 -14.10 27.61 11.64
CA SER A 16 -13.79 26.24 12.07
C SER A 16 -13.43 25.26 10.95
N CYS A 17 -13.43 25.70 9.70
CA CYS A 17 -13.03 24.84 8.57
C CYS A 17 -11.51 24.74 8.54
N LYS A 18 -10.94 23.70 9.14
CA LYS A 18 -9.51 23.38 8.97
C LYS A 18 -9.29 23.04 7.50
N ALA A 19 -8.63 23.91 6.77
CA ALA A 19 -8.26 23.64 5.39
C ALA A 19 -7.33 22.43 5.37
N GLN A 20 -7.65 21.45 4.52
CA GLN A 20 -6.79 20.30 4.28
C GLN A 20 -5.55 20.77 3.52
N VAL A 21 -4.37 20.51 4.08
CA VAL A 21 -3.10 20.81 3.39
C VAL A 21 -2.77 19.60 2.50
N ILE A 22 -2.82 19.84 1.20
CA ILE A 22 -2.65 18.78 0.18
C ILE A 22 -1.20 18.78 -0.28
N GLY A 23 -0.56 17.60 -0.23
CA GLY A 23 0.69 17.28 -0.90
C GLY A 23 0.48 16.27 -2.01
N THR A 24 1.53 15.87 -2.71
CA THR A 24 1.48 14.92 -3.82
C THR A 24 2.37 13.70 -3.56
N LEU A 25 2.07 12.59 -4.24
CA LEU A 25 2.91 11.40 -4.19
C LEU A 25 4.34 11.69 -4.68
N GLU A 26 4.50 12.59 -5.65
CA GLU A 26 5.80 13.00 -6.17
C GLU A 26 6.66 13.70 -5.11
N GLN A 27 6.05 14.59 -4.30
CA GLN A 27 6.77 15.25 -3.22
C GLN A 27 7.29 14.25 -2.18
N PHE A 28 6.48 13.22 -1.86
CA PHE A 28 6.88 12.15 -0.95
C PHE A 28 7.96 11.26 -1.57
N GLU A 29 7.86 10.95 -2.87
CA GLU A 29 8.89 10.22 -3.60
C GLU A 29 10.22 11.01 -3.63
N GLU A 30 10.19 12.31 -3.91
CA GLU A 30 11.38 13.15 -3.88
C GLU A 30 12.02 13.21 -2.50
N CYS A 31 11.21 13.36 -1.46
CA CYS A 31 11.71 13.32 -0.09
C CYS A 31 12.43 12.01 0.20
N SER A 32 11.89 10.87 -0.25
CA SER A 32 12.50 9.55 -0.01
C SER A 32 13.88 9.39 -0.67
N LYS A 33 14.20 10.22 -1.66
CA LYS A 33 15.47 10.21 -2.40
C LYS A 33 16.52 11.18 -1.84
N ARG A 34 16.17 12.00 -0.86
CA ARG A 34 17.10 12.98 -0.27
C ARG A 34 18.23 12.26 0.46
N PRO A 35 19.52 12.64 0.23
CA PRO A 35 20.66 11.96 0.84
C PRO A 35 20.64 11.97 2.37
N ASN A 36 20.10 13.05 2.97
CA ASN A 36 20.07 13.26 4.42
C ASN A 36 18.70 12.98 5.04
N ARG A 37 17.81 12.26 4.33
CA ARG A 37 16.44 12.00 4.80
C ARG A 37 16.40 11.41 6.22
N ASP A 38 17.30 10.48 6.51
CA ASP A 38 17.32 9.78 7.79
C ASP A 38 17.78 10.68 8.96
N GLN A 39 18.44 11.80 8.66
CA GLN A 39 18.90 12.78 9.64
C GLN A 39 17.95 13.98 9.74
N ASP A 40 17.54 14.54 8.60
CA ASP A 40 16.80 15.80 8.53
C ASP A 40 15.29 15.58 8.34
N GLY A 41 14.86 14.36 8.00
CA GLY A 41 13.47 14.07 7.66
C GLY A 41 12.98 14.85 6.43
N CYS A 42 11.69 15.20 6.45
CA CYS A 42 11.03 15.98 5.39
C CYS A 42 10.21 17.12 6.01
N PRO A 43 10.86 18.16 6.58
CA PRO A 43 10.16 19.23 7.29
C PRO A 43 9.19 20.02 6.42
N ASP A 44 9.44 20.09 5.11
CA ASP A 44 8.55 20.70 4.12
C ASP A 44 7.23 19.94 3.92
N LEU A 45 7.16 18.67 4.37
CA LEU A 45 5.97 17.82 4.26
C LEU A 45 5.23 17.61 5.58
N GLU A 46 5.70 18.16 6.70
CA GLU A 46 5.13 17.92 8.02
C GLU A 46 3.67 18.37 8.15
N ASN A 47 3.33 19.50 7.55
CA ASN A 47 2.00 20.09 7.62
C ASN A 47 0.99 19.44 6.64
N ILE A 48 1.43 18.54 5.77
CA ILE A 48 0.55 17.89 4.79
C ILE A 48 -0.36 16.91 5.54
N THR A 49 -1.68 17.07 5.34
CA THR A 49 -2.71 16.22 5.93
C THR A 49 -3.33 15.25 4.92
N TYR A 50 -3.12 15.48 3.63
CA TYR A 50 -3.56 14.58 2.56
C TYR A 50 -2.54 14.50 1.43
N VAL A 51 -2.10 13.30 1.09
CA VAL A 51 -1.18 13.01 -0.01
C VAL A 51 -1.97 12.46 -1.18
N LYS A 52 -2.05 13.26 -2.25
CA LYS A 52 -2.88 13.00 -3.41
C LYS A 52 -2.07 12.50 -4.60
N ASP A 53 -2.64 11.56 -5.34
CA ASP A 53 -2.15 11.12 -6.65
C ASP A 53 -2.66 12.08 -7.74
N THR A 54 -2.02 13.23 -7.88
CA THR A 54 -2.45 14.30 -8.80
C THR A 54 -2.23 13.95 -10.28
N ASN A 55 -1.30 13.05 -10.56
CA ASN A 55 -0.93 12.63 -11.91
C ASN A 55 -1.50 11.25 -12.30
N ASN A 56 -2.41 10.70 -11.47
CA ASN A 56 -3.07 9.40 -11.69
C ASN A 56 -2.08 8.24 -11.89
N ARG A 57 -0.91 8.31 -11.23
CA ARG A 57 0.16 7.30 -11.34
C ARG A 57 -0.27 5.93 -10.80
N LEU A 58 -1.20 5.90 -9.86
CA LEU A 58 -1.72 4.67 -9.27
C LEU A 58 -2.67 3.91 -10.22
N ASP A 59 -3.32 4.59 -11.17
CA ASP A 59 -4.36 4.01 -12.02
C ASP A 59 -3.84 2.87 -12.92
N GLN A 60 -2.55 2.90 -13.28
CA GLN A 60 -1.91 1.85 -14.06
C GLN A 60 -1.94 0.49 -13.36
N PHE A 61 -1.97 0.45 -12.03
CA PHE A 61 -1.96 -0.77 -11.25
C PHE A 61 -3.36 -1.33 -10.98
N VAL A 62 -4.39 -0.49 -11.08
CA VAL A 62 -5.78 -0.86 -10.74
C VAL A 62 -6.28 -1.98 -11.65
N GLY A 63 -6.89 -3.01 -11.04
CA GLY A 63 -7.47 -4.14 -11.73
C GLY A 63 -7.14 -5.49 -11.10
N THR A 64 -7.48 -6.56 -11.82
CA THR A 64 -7.14 -7.93 -11.46
C THR A 64 -6.00 -8.43 -12.34
N TRP A 65 -5.01 -9.01 -11.69
CA TRP A 65 -3.78 -9.48 -12.31
C TRP A 65 -3.57 -10.95 -12.01
N LYS A 66 -3.13 -11.73 -12.99
CA LYS A 66 -2.87 -13.17 -12.81
C LYS A 66 -1.47 -13.55 -13.27
N GLY A 67 -0.86 -14.51 -12.56
CA GLY A 67 0.43 -15.07 -12.92
C GLY A 67 0.70 -16.36 -12.19
N SER A 68 1.86 -16.95 -12.45
CA SER A 68 2.30 -18.17 -11.78
C SER A 68 3.79 -18.12 -11.47
N ALA A 69 4.17 -18.70 -10.34
CA ALA A 69 5.56 -18.87 -9.94
C ALA A 69 5.68 -20.07 -9.00
N ASN A 70 6.76 -20.84 -9.12
CA ASN A 70 7.10 -21.95 -8.21
C ASN A 70 5.94 -22.96 -8.02
N GLY A 71 5.20 -23.27 -9.09
CA GLY A 71 4.05 -24.20 -9.05
C GLY A 71 2.80 -23.65 -8.39
N LYS A 72 2.78 -22.38 -8.02
CA LYS A 72 1.60 -21.69 -7.47
C LYS A 72 0.99 -20.76 -8.51
N GLN A 73 -0.32 -20.58 -8.43
CA GLN A 73 -1.10 -19.61 -9.20
C GLN A 73 -1.50 -18.44 -8.32
N TYR A 74 -1.38 -17.25 -8.85
CA TYR A 74 -1.64 -15.99 -8.15
C TYR A 74 -2.71 -15.19 -8.88
N GLU A 75 -3.69 -14.72 -8.12
CA GLU A 75 -4.62 -13.69 -8.56
C GLU A 75 -4.49 -12.51 -7.58
N VAL A 76 -4.11 -11.35 -8.10
CA VAL A 76 -3.90 -10.12 -7.31
C VAL A 76 -4.90 -9.09 -7.78
N LYS A 77 -5.77 -8.63 -6.88
CA LYS A 77 -6.71 -7.53 -7.11
C LYS A 77 -6.16 -6.27 -6.44
N LEU A 78 -5.99 -5.21 -7.22
CA LEU A 78 -5.47 -3.92 -6.78
C LEU A 78 -6.55 -2.85 -6.96
N GLU A 79 -6.89 -2.14 -5.88
CA GLU A 79 -7.92 -1.09 -5.85
C GLU A 79 -7.29 0.21 -5.35
N LYS A 80 -7.53 1.30 -6.07
CA LYS A 80 -7.15 2.65 -5.62
C LYS A 80 -8.16 3.15 -4.61
N LYS A 81 -7.69 3.57 -3.45
CA LYS A 81 -8.48 4.26 -2.42
C LYS A 81 -8.04 5.71 -2.37
N ILE A 82 -9.03 6.59 -2.35
CA ILE A 82 -8.83 8.04 -2.33
C ILE A 82 -8.97 8.53 -0.89
N ASN A 83 -8.04 9.40 -0.46
CA ASN A 83 -8.08 10.03 0.86
C ASN A 83 -8.20 9.01 2.01
N TYR A 84 -7.50 7.89 1.88
CA TYR A 84 -7.58 6.75 2.79
C TYR A 84 -6.73 6.94 4.03
N LYS A 85 -7.25 6.54 5.18
CA LYS A 85 -6.55 6.45 6.46
C LYS A 85 -6.56 5.01 6.95
N ASP A 86 -5.43 4.53 7.45
CA ASP A 86 -5.35 3.20 8.09
C ASP A 86 -6.10 3.19 9.42
N ASP A 87 -5.95 4.28 10.18
CA ASP A 87 -6.72 4.56 11.38
C ASP A 87 -7.39 5.94 11.30
N PRO A 88 -8.63 6.11 11.79
CA PRO A 88 -9.29 7.41 11.83
C PRO A 88 -8.51 8.50 12.59
N SER A 89 -7.65 8.10 13.52
CA SER A 89 -6.81 9.01 14.30
C SER A 89 -5.54 9.46 13.55
N ASP A 90 -5.21 8.84 12.40
CA ASP A 90 -4.05 9.25 11.62
C ASP A 90 -4.13 10.72 11.24
N VAL A 91 -3.03 11.43 11.42
CA VAL A 91 -2.92 12.85 11.06
C VAL A 91 -3.03 13.01 9.54
N ARG A 92 -2.55 12.02 8.77
CA ARG A 92 -2.41 12.08 7.32
C ARG A 92 -3.21 10.99 6.64
N SER A 93 -3.83 11.32 5.52
CA SER A 93 -4.47 10.39 4.59
C SER A 93 -3.71 10.34 3.27
N PHE A 94 -3.93 9.27 2.50
CA PHE A 94 -3.22 9.03 1.24
C PHE A 94 -4.18 8.52 0.14
N ASP A 95 -3.90 8.90 -1.10
CA ASP A 95 -4.33 8.08 -2.22
C ASP A 95 -3.36 6.90 -2.29
N ARG A 96 -3.90 5.68 -2.21
CA ARG A 96 -3.06 4.48 -2.19
C ARG A 96 -3.73 3.28 -2.86
N ILE A 97 -2.92 2.29 -3.19
CA ILE A 97 -3.41 0.98 -3.61
C ILE A 97 -3.63 0.09 -2.39
N ILE A 98 -4.78 -0.57 -2.35
CA ILE A 98 -5.05 -1.68 -1.44
C ILE A 98 -5.07 -2.95 -2.29
N GLY A 99 -4.28 -3.94 -1.89
CA GLY A 99 -4.17 -5.22 -2.55
C GLY A 99 -4.97 -6.31 -1.87
N ARG A 100 -5.45 -7.27 -2.66
CA ARG A 100 -5.99 -8.55 -2.22
C ARG A 100 -5.38 -9.63 -3.05
N ILE A 101 -5.17 -10.80 -2.46
CA ILE A 101 -4.50 -11.88 -3.17
C ILE A 101 -5.17 -13.22 -2.89
N LEU A 102 -5.31 -14.02 -3.94
CA LEU A 102 -5.67 -15.43 -3.89
C LEU A 102 -4.51 -16.25 -4.45
N ILE A 103 -4.06 -17.23 -3.67
CA ILE A 103 -2.95 -18.10 -4.06
C ILE A 103 -3.45 -19.55 -4.02
N LYS A 104 -3.21 -20.29 -5.10
CA LYS A 104 -3.53 -21.70 -5.23
C LYS A 104 -2.27 -22.52 -5.52
N ASP A 105 -2.26 -23.76 -5.10
CA ASP A 105 -1.24 -24.75 -5.52
C ASP A 105 -1.48 -25.24 -6.95
N SER A 106 -0.60 -26.10 -7.45
CA SER A 106 -0.71 -26.71 -8.78
C SER A 106 -1.95 -27.60 -8.96
N SER A 107 -2.54 -28.07 -7.87
CA SER A 107 -3.78 -28.87 -7.85
C SER A 107 -5.04 -28.01 -7.75
N GLY A 108 -4.89 -26.69 -7.61
CA GLY A 108 -5.99 -25.74 -7.48
C GLY A 108 -6.48 -25.52 -6.04
N ASN A 109 -5.85 -26.13 -5.03
CA ASN A 109 -6.20 -25.90 -3.64
C ASN A 109 -5.78 -24.50 -3.19
N ILE A 110 -6.63 -23.86 -2.38
CA ILE A 110 -6.35 -22.52 -1.86
C ILE A 110 -5.31 -22.62 -0.75
N ILE A 111 -4.18 -21.94 -0.94
CA ILE A 111 -3.09 -21.78 0.05
C ILE A 111 -3.31 -20.51 0.89
N TYR A 112 -3.72 -19.42 0.25
CA TYR A 112 -3.95 -18.12 0.89
C TYR A 112 -5.07 -17.38 0.18
N ASN A 113 -5.91 -16.66 0.93
CA ASN A 113 -7.00 -15.90 0.34
C ASN A 113 -7.35 -14.67 1.21
N SER A 114 -7.16 -13.47 0.65
CA SER A 114 -7.59 -12.22 1.24
C SER A 114 -8.68 -11.50 0.43
N MET A 115 -9.25 -12.13 -0.61
CA MET A 115 -10.18 -11.49 -1.54
C MET A 115 -11.41 -10.87 -0.89
N ASN A 116 -11.93 -11.50 0.17
CA ASN A 116 -13.13 -11.07 0.88
C ASN A 116 -12.81 -10.29 2.18
N LYS A 117 -11.55 -9.97 2.44
CA LYS A 117 -11.17 -9.22 3.64
C LYS A 117 -11.48 -7.72 3.47
N SER A 118 -11.76 -7.04 4.59
CA SER A 118 -11.86 -5.57 4.59
C SER A 118 -10.53 -4.93 4.19
N ASP A 119 -10.53 -3.66 3.82
CA ASP A 119 -9.32 -2.95 3.40
C ASP A 119 -8.22 -3.00 4.48
N LYS A 120 -8.58 -2.92 5.75
CA LYS A 120 -7.65 -3.01 6.88
C LYS A 120 -7.08 -4.41 7.09
N ASP A 121 -7.88 -5.45 6.81
CA ASP A 121 -7.53 -6.83 7.14
C ASP A 121 -6.80 -7.55 6.01
N THR A 122 -6.63 -6.91 4.85
CA THR A 122 -5.86 -7.50 3.75
C THR A 122 -4.38 -7.60 4.08
N TYR A 123 -3.88 -6.68 4.92
CA TYR A 123 -2.46 -6.50 5.20
C TYR A 123 -1.58 -6.42 3.94
N PHE A 124 -2.16 -5.85 2.87
CA PHE A 124 -1.47 -5.62 1.61
C PHE A 124 -1.82 -4.21 1.10
N PHE A 125 -1.01 -3.24 1.44
CA PHE A 125 -1.29 -1.83 1.20
C PHE A 125 -0.10 -1.09 0.62
N GLY A 126 -0.40 -0.09 -0.21
CA GLY A 126 0.59 0.74 -0.86
C GLY A 126 1.17 1.79 0.06
N ASP A 127 2.39 2.18 -0.20
CA ASP A 127 3.11 3.20 0.55
C ASP A 127 3.53 4.36 -0.37
N ASN A 128 4.60 4.19 -1.14
CA ASN A 128 5.18 5.27 -1.93
C ASN A 128 5.80 4.76 -3.24
N PHE A 129 6.09 5.67 -4.14
CA PHE A 129 6.89 5.36 -5.32
C PHE A 129 8.39 5.36 -5.00
N GLN A 130 9.10 4.40 -5.61
CA GLN A 130 10.54 4.37 -5.72
C GLN A 130 10.89 4.34 -7.20
N ASN A 131 11.12 5.51 -7.79
CA ASN A 131 11.25 5.69 -9.23
C ASN A 131 9.99 5.23 -9.98
N ARG A 132 10.07 4.13 -10.73
CA ARG A 132 8.97 3.57 -11.49
C ARG A 132 8.19 2.50 -10.75
N SER A 133 8.79 1.92 -9.72
CA SER A 133 8.14 0.91 -8.88
C SER A 133 7.28 1.58 -7.83
N TYR A 134 6.09 1.05 -7.62
CA TYR A 134 5.27 1.40 -6.47
C TYR A 134 5.53 0.39 -5.36
N LEU A 135 5.89 0.92 -4.21
CA LEU A 135 6.15 0.14 -3.00
C LEU A 135 4.84 -0.15 -2.29
N MET A 136 4.63 -1.39 -1.95
CA MET A 136 3.54 -1.87 -1.10
C MET A 136 4.13 -2.69 0.05
N TYR A 137 3.39 -2.82 1.13
CA TYR A 137 3.76 -3.69 2.24
C TYR A 137 2.77 -4.86 2.33
N PHE A 138 3.28 -6.06 2.50
CA PHE A 138 2.49 -7.29 2.61
C PHE A 138 2.81 -8.04 3.89
N VAL A 139 1.77 -8.51 4.58
CA VAL A 139 1.90 -9.44 5.70
C VAL A 139 1.07 -10.68 5.38
N GLY A 140 1.74 -11.78 5.13
CA GLY A 140 1.13 -13.09 4.91
C GLY A 140 0.93 -13.83 6.23
N ASN A 141 1.96 -14.51 6.69
CA ASN A 141 1.98 -15.17 7.99
C ASN A 141 2.99 -14.50 8.93
N TYR A 142 2.51 -13.52 9.67
CA TYR A 142 3.34 -12.77 10.62
C TYR A 142 4.08 -13.67 11.63
N ASN A 143 3.43 -14.75 12.09
CA ASN A 143 4.03 -15.67 13.05
C ASN A 143 5.24 -16.43 12.49
N CYS A 144 5.30 -16.57 11.17
CA CYS A 144 6.42 -17.17 10.43
C CYS A 144 7.30 -16.12 9.74
N LEU A 145 7.27 -14.88 10.23
CA LEU A 145 8.06 -13.76 9.71
C LEU A 145 7.79 -13.47 8.21
N GLU A 146 6.62 -13.80 7.70
CA GLU A 146 6.25 -13.42 6.36
C GLU A 146 5.61 -12.03 6.37
N ALA A 147 6.46 -11.05 6.40
CA ALA A 147 6.14 -9.64 6.21
C ALA A 147 7.24 -9.03 5.35
N GLY A 148 6.93 -7.98 4.59
CA GLY A 148 7.94 -7.29 3.82
C GLY A 148 7.39 -6.45 2.68
N ASN A 149 8.32 -5.92 1.91
CA ASN A 149 8.06 -5.00 0.84
C ASN A 149 7.72 -5.72 -0.47
N VAL A 150 6.67 -5.27 -1.15
CA VAL A 150 6.29 -5.71 -2.49
C VAL A 150 6.47 -4.53 -3.45
N PHE A 151 7.30 -4.72 -4.45
CA PHE A 151 7.51 -3.76 -5.51
C PHE A 151 6.72 -4.17 -6.74
N ILE A 152 5.86 -3.28 -7.23
CA ILE A 152 5.10 -3.50 -8.46
C ILE A 152 5.48 -2.45 -9.50
N GLU A 153 5.63 -2.89 -10.76
CA GLU A 153 5.99 -2.04 -11.88
C GLU A 153 5.30 -2.53 -13.16
N THR A 154 4.52 -1.67 -13.82
CA THR A 154 3.97 -1.98 -15.14
C THR A 154 5.04 -1.82 -16.22
N ARG A 155 4.98 -2.63 -17.27
CA ARG A 155 5.93 -2.51 -18.39
C ARG A 155 5.55 -1.35 -19.30
N ILE A 156 6.52 -0.51 -19.66
CA ILE A 156 6.28 0.67 -20.55
C ILE A 156 5.62 0.25 -21.87
N ASN A 157 6.14 -0.81 -22.49
CA ASN A 157 5.71 -1.25 -23.80
C ASN A 157 4.53 -2.23 -23.76
N ASN A 158 4.10 -2.63 -22.56
CA ASN A 158 2.96 -3.52 -22.37
C ASN A 158 2.28 -3.23 -21.03
N PRO A 159 1.33 -2.27 -20.97
CA PRO A 159 0.65 -1.89 -19.74
C PRO A 159 -0.22 -3.01 -19.14
N ASN A 160 -0.45 -4.09 -19.88
CA ASN A 160 -1.15 -5.28 -19.40
C ASN A 160 -0.21 -6.30 -18.73
N GLU A 161 1.08 -6.00 -18.62
CA GLU A 161 2.03 -6.79 -17.86
C GLU A 161 2.59 -5.97 -16.70
N MET A 162 2.63 -6.60 -15.53
CA MET A 162 3.18 -6.05 -14.29
C MET A 162 4.22 -7.00 -13.71
N LYS A 163 5.37 -6.47 -13.32
CA LYS A 163 6.33 -7.16 -12.48
C LYS A 163 5.91 -7.04 -11.02
N LEU A 164 6.00 -8.11 -10.27
CA LEU A 164 5.88 -8.13 -8.82
C LEU A 164 7.13 -8.77 -8.25
N PHE A 165 7.78 -8.09 -7.32
CA PHE A 165 8.93 -8.59 -6.56
C PHE A 165 8.67 -8.43 -5.07
N TYR A 166 8.87 -9.48 -4.30
CA TYR A 166 8.72 -9.48 -2.84
C TYR A 166 10.08 -9.58 -2.16
N SER A 167 10.34 -8.61 -1.28
CA SER A 167 11.51 -8.58 -0.40
C SER A 167 11.05 -8.79 1.04
N GLN A 168 11.31 -9.97 1.58
CA GLN A 168 10.95 -10.32 2.95
C GLN A 168 11.79 -9.53 3.95
N ASP A 169 11.16 -9.03 5.00
CA ASP A 169 11.83 -8.45 6.16
C ASP A 169 12.58 -9.54 6.92
N LYS A 170 13.83 -9.24 7.32
CA LYS A 170 14.69 -10.21 8.02
C LYS A 170 14.85 -9.90 9.51
N ASP A 171 14.34 -8.77 9.96
CA ASP A 171 14.59 -8.24 11.30
C ASP A 171 13.54 -8.66 12.35
N GLY A 172 12.68 -9.62 11.99
CA GLY A 172 11.64 -10.12 12.88
C GLY A 172 12.16 -11.09 13.94
N ILE A 173 11.54 -11.11 15.11
CA ILE A 173 11.80 -12.11 16.16
C ILE A 173 10.85 -13.27 15.97
N LEU A 174 11.41 -14.45 15.62
CA LEU A 174 10.65 -15.68 15.48
C LEU A 174 10.13 -16.16 16.85
N ASN A 175 8.84 -16.52 16.89
CA ASN A 175 8.27 -17.27 18.00
C ASN A 175 8.04 -18.73 17.56
N PRO A 176 8.91 -19.68 17.98
CA PRO A 176 8.80 -21.08 17.54
C PRO A 176 7.48 -21.75 17.94
N ALA A 177 6.84 -21.32 19.01
CA ALA A 177 5.54 -21.85 19.45
C ALA A 177 4.41 -21.48 18.46
N LYS A 178 4.55 -20.34 17.77
CA LYS A 178 3.55 -19.87 16.79
C LYS A 178 3.87 -20.27 15.35
N CYS A 179 5.13 -20.62 15.07
CA CYS A 179 5.57 -21.17 13.78
C CYS A 179 6.46 -22.39 13.98
N PRO A 180 5.90 -23.55 14.38
CA PRO A 180 6.69 -24.75 14.70
C PRO A 180 7.45 -25.32 13.51
N ASN A 181 6.98 -25.05 12.29
CA ASN A 181 7.59 -25.54 11.04
C ASN A 181 8.41 -24.47 10.32
N PHE A 182 8.97 -23.50 11.05
CA PHE A 182 9.67 -22.37 10.43
C PHE A 182 10.82 -22.80 9.49
N SER A 183 11.57 -23.83 9.85
CA SER A 183 12.69 -24.33 9.03
C SER A 183 12.27 -24.85 7.65
N THR A 184 11.01 -25.23 7.50
CA THR A 184 10.41 -25.73 6.23
C THR A 184 9.37 -24.77 5.67
N TYR A 185 9.15 -23.63 6.32
CA TYR A 185 8.17 -22.66 5.88
C TYR A 185 8.55 -22.02 4.54
N VAL A 186 7.63 -22.07 3.60
CA VAL A 186 7.80 -21.45 2.29
C VAL A 186 6.86 -20.24 2.20
N PRO A 187 7.36 -19.05 2.01
CA PRO A 187 6.56 -17.83 1.88
C PRO A 187 5.47 -17.98 0.80
N PHE A 188 4.35 -17.31 1.02
CA PHE A 188 3.25 -17.25 0.06
C PHE A 188 3.70 -16.56 -1.23
N LEU A 189 4.34 -15.40 -1.09
CA LEU A 189 4.88 -14.66 -2.23
C LEU A 189 6.28 -15.16 -2.63
N PRO A 190 6.58 -15.23 -3.94
CA PRO A 190 7.90 -15.64 -4.40
C PRO A 190 8.92 -14.50 -4.20
N THR A 191 10.11 -14.85 -3.75
CA THR A 191 11.26 -13.93 -3.64
C THR A 191 11.93 -13.64 -4.99
N GLN A 192 11.45 -14.27 -6.06
CA GLN A 192 11.85 -13.99 -7.44
C GLN A 192 10.82 -13.10 -8.11
N THR A 193 11.25 -12.29 -9.07
CA THR A 193 10.32 -11.47 -9.85
C THR A 193 9.31 -12.34 -10.58
N MET A 194 8.03 -12.08 -10.33
CA MET A 194 6.91 -12.69 -11.02
C MET A 194 6.30 -11.72 -12.03
N ILE A 195 5.92 -12.24 -13.19
CA ILE A 195 5.16 -11.48 -14.19
C ILE A 195 3.69 -11.79 -14.03
N LEU A 196 2.90 -10.73 -13.93
CA LEU A 196 1.45 -10.80 -13.86
C LEU A 196 0.85 -10.18 -15.12
N THR A 197 -0.25 -10.73 -15.61
CA THR A 197 -1.02 -10.24 -16.77
C THR A 197 -2.37 -9.73 -16.31
N LYS A 198 -2.77 -8.57 -16.80
CA LYS A 198 -4.06 -7.92 -16.50
C LYS A 198 -5.19 -8.73 -17.13
N GLN A 199 -6.30 -8.86 -16.38
CA GLN A 199 -7.50 -9.57 -16.81
C GLN A 199 -8.57 -8.62 -17.32
#